data_346283323031469183256d98c327074b
#
_entry.id   346283323031469183256d98c327074b
#
_cell.length_a   1.000
_cell.length_b   1.000
_cell.length_c   1.000
_cell.angle_alpha   90.00
_cell.angle_beta   90.00
_cell.angle_gamma   90.00
#
_symmetry.space_group_name_H-M   'P 1'
#
loop_
_entity.id
_entity.type
_entity.pdbx_description
1 polymer ?
#
loop_
_entity_poly.entity_id
_entity_poly.type
_entity_poly.pdbx_seq_one_letter_code
_entity_poly.pdbx_strand_id
1 'polypeptide(L)'
;MAENACPHCGERHKKRTAEEQKALLTRLKRAEGQIRGIEKMVENDAYCPDILIQVSAVTNALNSFNKELLACHIKSCVSEDIRKGDDEAIDEFVKVLQKLMK
;
A
#
# COMPACT_ATOMS: atom_id res chain seq x y z
N MET A 1 -8.29 -2.39 11.19
CA MET A 1 -8.51 -2.60 10.56
C MET A 1 -8.29 -3.33 9.87
N ALA A 2 -8.38 -3.55 9.75
CA ALA A 2 -8.20 -4.17 9.19
C ALA A 2 -8.12 -4.38 8.36
N GLU A 3 -8.18 -4.34 8.22
CA GLU A 3 -8.13 -4.56 7.57
C GLU A 3 -7.98 -4.63 6.51
N ASN A 4 -8.11 -4.53 5.92
CA ASN A 4 -8.09 -4.63 4.91
C ASN A 4 -7.56 -5.00 3.93
N ALA A 5 -7.47 -5.47 3.88
CA ALA A 5 -6.41 -5.74 2.97
C ALA A 5 -6.96 -6.08 1.62
N CYS A 6 -7.31 -7.26 1.40
CA CYS A 6 -7.86 -7.71 0.13
C CYS A 6 -9.39 -7.75 0.23
N PRO A 7 -10.12 -6.94 -0.56
CA PRO A 7 -11.57 -6.92 -0.46
C PRO A 7 -12.23 -8.23 -0.89
N HIS A 8 -11.48 -9.12 -1.53
CA HIS A 8 -12.04 -10.37 -2.04
C HIS A 8 -11.47 -11.61 -1.39
N CYS A 9 -10.77 -11.44 -0.28
CA CYS A 9 -10.17 -12.58 0.40
C CYS A 9 -11.11 -13.10 1.47
N GLY A 10 -11.98 -14.00 1.10
CA GLY A 10 -12.93 -14.60 2.03
C GLY A 10 -13.61 -13.55 2.88
N GLU A 11 -13.44 -13.62 4.18
CA GLU A 11 -14.08 -12.71 5.13
C GLU A 11 -13.32 -11.40 5.25
N ARG A 12 -12.73 -10.93 4.18
CA ARG A 12 -11.94 -9.70 4.17
C ARG A 12 -10.63 -9.84 4.89
N HIS A 13 -10.17 -11.07 5.03
CA HIS A 13 -8.87 -11.35 5.64
C HIS A 13 -7.98 -12.03 4.63
N LYS A 14 -6.72 -11.69 4.67
CA LYS A 14 -5.74 -12.40 3.88
C LYS A 14 -4.63 -12.88 4.78
N LYS A 15 -4.36 -14.18 4.71
CA LYS A 15 -3.29 -14.78 5.47
C LYS A 15 -2.00 -14.68 4.67
N ARG A 16 -1.10 -13.82 5.12
CA ARG A 16 0.19 -13.62 4.48
C ARG A 16 1.25 -14.48 5.11
N THR A 17 2.28 -14.80 4.34
CA THR A 17 3.45 -15.45 4.91
C THR A 17 4.16 -14.43 5.79
N ALA A 18 5.01 -14.93 6.71
CA ALA A 18 5.80 -14.07 7.58
C ALA A 18 6.71 -13.15 6.76
N GLU A 19 7.22 -13.67 5.66
CA GLU A 19 8.12 -12.90 4.79
C GLU A 19 7.38 -11.78 4.07
N GLU A 20 6.18 -12.06 3.57
CA GLU A 20 5.36 -11.05 2.92
C GLU A 20 4.99 -9.94 3.90
N GLN A 21 4.57 -10.33 5.10
CA GLN A 21 4.20 -9.37 6.12
C GLN A 21 5.39 -8.50 6.50
N LYS A 22 6.56 -9.11 6.65
CA LYS A 22 7.76 -8.38 7.02
C LYS A 22 8.14 -7.35 5.95
N ALA A 23 8.04 -7.75 4.68
CA ALA A 23 8.38 -6.85 3.58
C ALA A 23 7.45 -5.64 3.57
N LEU A 24 6.15 -5.87 3.75
CA LEU A 24 5.18 -4.80 3.77
C LEU A 24 5.39 -3.86 4.96
N LEU A 25 5.61 -4.44 6.14
CA LEU A 25 5.82 -3.63 7.34
C LEU A 25 7.11 -2.83 7.28
N THR A 26 8.16 -3.40 6.69
CA THR A 26 9.44 -2.68 6.55
C THR A 26 9.25 -1.42 5.71
N ARG A 27 8.49 -1.52 4.62
CA ARG A 27 8.22 -0.36 3.78
C ARG A 27 7.40 0.69 4.51
N LEU A 28 6.41 0.27 5.28
CA LEU A 28 5.58 1.21 6.05
C LEU A 28 6.39 1.89 7.15
N LYS A 29 7.27 1.14 7.83
CA LYS A 29 8.08 1.71 8.88
C LYS A 29 9.06 2.75 8.34
N ARG A 30 9.56 2.52 7.13
CA ARG A 30 10.41 3.50 6.48
C ARG A 30 9.66 4.79 6.22
N ALA A 31 8.45 4.68 5.68
CA ALA A 31 7.62 5.85 5.44
C ALA A 31 7.27 6.56 6.74
N GLU A 32 7.01 5.80 7.79
CA GLU A 32 6.71 6.34 9.10
C GLU A 32 7.87 7.18 9.64
N GLY A 33 9.09 6.67 9.50
CA GLY A 33 10.27 7.41 9.92
C GLY A 33 10.46 8.69 9.13
N GLN A 34 10.19 8.65 7.82
CA GLN A 34 10.29 9.83 6.99
C GLN A 34 9.26 10.88 7.39
N ILE A 35 8.04 10.44 7.75
CA ILE A 35 7.00 11.36 8.21
C ILE A 35 7.44 12.04 9.50
N ARG A 36 8.04 11.30 10.42
CA ARG A 36 8.57 11.90 11.65
C ARG A 36 9.62 12.94 11.35
N GLY A 37 10.45 12.69 10.35
CA GLY A 37 11.44 13.67 9.92
C GLY A 37 10.79 14.95 9.42
N ILE A 38 9.70 14.81 8.67
CA ILE A 38 8.96 15.96 8.18
C ILE A 38 8.34 16.74 9.32
N GLU A 39 7.80 16.04 10.32
CA GLU A 39 7.25 16.71 11.50
C GLU A 39 8.29 17.59 12.18
N LYS A 40 9.51 17.08 12.31
CA LYS A 40 10.60 17.85 12.90
C LYS A 40 10.95 19.06 12.05
N MET A 41 10.93 18.91 10.73
CA MET A 41 11.19 20.03 9.84
C MET A 41 10.17 21.14 10.03
N VAL A 42 8.90 20.77 10.15
CA VAL A 42 7.85 21.76 10.38
C VAL A 42 8.04 22.44 11.74
N GLU A 43 8.37 21.66 12.77
CA GLU A 43 8.60 22.19 14.11
C GLU A 43 9.76 23.17 14.14
N ASN A 44 10.76 22.94 13.31
CA ASN A 44 11.96 23.77 13.27
C ASN A 44 11.92 24.84 12.18
N ASP A 45 10.74 25.06 11.59
CA ASP A 45 10.52 26.08 10.57
C ASP A 45 11.47 25.93 9.38
N ALA A 46 11.67 24.71 8.93
CA ALA A 46 12.53 24.43 7.78
C ALA A 46 11.96 25.10 6.53
N TYR A 47 12.84 25.31 5.56
CA TYR A 47 12.48 25.94 4.30
C TYR A 47 11.43 25.11 3.56
N CYS A 48 10.36 25.76 3.12
CA CYS A 48 9.21 25.05 2.54
C CYS A 48 9.56 24.12 1.38
N PRO A 49 10.37 24.54 0.39
CA PRO A 49 10.71 23.61 -0.69
C PRO A 49 11.42 22.35 -0.22
N ASP A 50 12.23 22.45 0.85
CA ASP A 50 12.89 21.26 1.41
C ASP A 50 11.87 20.30 2.00
N ILE A 51 10.85 20.83 2.64
CA ILE A 51 9.77 19.99 3.19
C ILE A 51 9.03 19.29 2.06
N LEU A 52 8.75 20.02 0.97
CA LEU A 52 8.04 19.44 -0.18
C LEU A 52 8.84 18.30 -0.80
N ILE A 53 10.17 18.43 -0.86
CA ILE A 53 11.02 17.37 -1.38
C ILE A 53 10.90 16.13 -0.50
N GLN A 54 10.85 16.30 0.81
CA GLN A 54 10.69 15.16 1.71
C GLN A 54 9.33 14.52 1.59
N VAL A 55 8.29 15.32 1.36
CA VAL A 55 6.95 14.79 1.13
C VAL A 55 6.93 13.92 -0.14
N SER A 56 7.64 14.36 -1.17
CA SER A 56 7.75 13.59 -2.41
C SER A 56 8.40 12.23 -2.14
N ALA A 57 9.42 12.21 -1.28
CA ALA A 57 10.09 10.95 -0.92
C ALA A 57 9.13 10.01 -0.18
N VAL A 58 8.30 10.55 0.71
CA VAL A 58 7.31 9.73 1.41
C VAL A 58 6.28 9.17 0.42
N THR A 59 5.84 10.00 -0.51
CA THR A 59 4.90 9.56 -1.53
C THR A 59 5.48 8.39 -2.32
N ASN A 60 6.76 8.48 -2.69
CA ASN A 60 7.42 7.38 -3.41
C ASN A 60 7.51 6.13 -2.54
N ALA A 61 7.76 6.29 -1.25
CA ALA A 61 7.82 5.15 -0.33
C ALA A 61 6.45 4.46 -0.23
N LEU A 62 5.39 5.24 -0.17
CA LEU A 62 4.04 4.68 -0.11
C LEU A 62 3.67 4.01 -1.43
N ASN A 63 4.09 4.57 -2.55
CA ASN A 63 3.86 3.92 -3.84
C ASN A 63 4.61 2.59 -3.94
N SER A 64 5.80 2.52 -3.37
CA SER A 64 6.54 1.25 -3.31
C SER A 64 5.78 0.22 -2.49
N PHE A 65 5.20 0.64 -1.37
CA PHE A 65 4.35 -0.24 -0.57
C PHE A 65 3.15 -0.72 -1.38
N ASN A 66 2.48 0.20 -2.10
CA ASN A 66 1.33 -0.14 -2.93
C ASN A 66 1.69 -1.18 -3.98
N LYS A 67 2.85 -1.04 -4.62
CA LYS A 67 3.27 -2.00 -5.64
C LYS A 67 3.48 -3.38 -5.06
N GLU A 68 4.07 -3.44 -3.87
CA GLU A 68 4.30 -4.72 -3.21
C GLU A 68 2.97 -5.37 -2.83
N LEU A 69 2.06 -4.58 -2.27
CA LEU A 69 0.75 -5.08 -1.87
C LEU A 69 -0.03 -5.58 -3.08
N LEU A 70 0.00 -4.83 -4.18
CA LEU A 70 -0.69 -5.23 -5.41
C LEU A 70 -0.11 -6.52 -5.97
N ALA A 71 1.21 -6.68 -5.94
CA ALA A 71 1.84 -7.91 -6.42
C ALA A 71 1.36 -9.11 -5.62
N CYS A 72 1.29 -8.97 -4.31
CA CYS A 72 0.79 -10.05 -3.45
C CYS A 72 -0.67 -10.34 -3.74
N HIS A 73 -1.48 -9.30 -3.92
CA HIS A 73 -2.90 -9.44 -4.20
C HIS A 73 -3.13 -10.18 -5.53
N ILE A 74 -2.39 -9.78 -6.57
CA ILE A 74 -2.54 -10.42 -7.88
C ILE A 74 -2.14 -11.88 -7.81
N LYS A 75 -1.05 -12.18 -7.12
CA LYS A 75 -0.55 -13.56 -7.07
C LYS A 75 -1.46 -14.50 -6.29
N SER A 76 -2.16 -13.99 -5.29
CA SER A 76 -2.96 -14.87 -4.44
C SER A 76 -4.46 -14.68 -4.63
N CYS A 77 -4.96 -13.47 -4.46
CA CYS A 77 -6.41 -13.24 -4.43
C CYS A 77 -7.02 -13.16 -5.82
N VAL A 78 -6.41 -12.35 -6.70
CA VAL A 78 -6.96 -12.16 -8.04
C VAL A 78 -6.85 -13.44 -8.87
N SER A 79 -5.72 -14.13 -8.75
CA SER A 79 -5.57 -15.42 -9.45
C SER A 79 -6.63 -16.41 -9.02
N GLU A 80 -6.92 -16.45 -7.72
CA GLU A 80 -7.95 -17.34 -7.20
C GLU A 80 -9.31 -16.95 -7.72
N ASP A 81 -9.62 -15.67 -7.74
CA ASP A 81 -10.89 -15.16 -8.23
C ASP A 81 -11.08 -15.48 -9.70
N ILE A 82 -10.02 -15.37 -10.50
CA ILE A 82 -10.07 -15.72 -11.91
C ILE A 82 -10.37 -17.20 -12.09
N ARG A 83 -9.73 -18.04 -11.31
CA ARG A 83 -9.98 -19.50 -11.38
C ARG A 83 -11.41 -19.84 -11.02
N LYS A 84 -11.99 -19.08 -10.10
CA LYS A 84 -13.37 -19.32 -9.66
C LYS A 84 -14.39 -18.68 -10.60
N GLY A 85 -13.92 -17.85 -11.52
CA GLY A 85 -14.81 -17.15 -12.44
C GLY A 85 -15.60 -16.04 -11.77
N ASP A 86 -15.03 -15.42 -10.76
CA ASP A 86 -15.68 -14.33 -10.02
C ASP A 86 -15.44 -13.00 -10.73
N ASP A 87 -16.30 -12.70 -11.70
CA ASP A 87 -16.16 -11.47 -12.49
C ASP A 87 -16.40 -10.24 -11.66
N GLU A 88 -17.24 -10.32 -10.64
CA GLU A 88 -17.53 -9.17 -9.77
C GLU A 88 -16.29 -8.77 -8.99
N ALA A 89 -15.54 -9.73 -8.49
CA ALA A 89 -14.32 -9.46 -7.75
C ALA A 89 -13.29 -8.80 -8.65
N ILE A 90 -13.21 -9.25 -9.90
CA ILE A 90 -12.27 -8.68 -10.86
C ILE A 90 -12.65 -7.23 -11.18
N ASP A 91 -13.93 -6.96 -11.34
CA ASP A 91 -14.41 -5.61 -11.60
C ASP A 91 -14.07 -4.67 -10.45
N GLU A 92 -14.22 -5.15 -9.22
CA GLU A 92 -13.87 -4.36 -8.05
C GLU A 92 -12.37 -4.05 -8.02
N PHE A 93 -11.55 -5.03 -8.38
CA PHE A 93 -10.12 -4.83 -8.41
C PHE A 93 -9.74 -3.77 -9.43
N VAL A 94 -10.39 -3.80 -10.60
CA VAL A 94 -10.15 -2.79 -11.63
C VAL A 94 -10.49 -1.39 -11.10
N LYS A 95 -11.59 -1.26 -10.37
CA LYS A 95 -11.98 0.02 -9.79
C LYS A 95 -10.95 0.53 -8.79
N VAL A 96 -10.39 -0.38 -7.98
CA VAL A 96 -9.35 0.00 -7.02
C VAL A 96 -8.11 0.49 -7.76
N LEU A 97 -7.71 -0.23 -8.81
CA LEU A 97 -6.56 0.17 -9.62
C LEU A 97 -6.75 1.56 -10.21
N GLN A 98 -7.94 1.83 -10.72
CA GLN A 98 -8.23 3.13 -11.32
C GLN A 98 -8.09 4.25 -10.30
N LYS A 99 -8.47 4.02 -9.05
CA LYS A 99 -8.31 5.00 -7.99
C LYS A 99 -6.85 5.25 -7.66
N LEU A 100 -6.03 4.19 -7.71
CA LEU A 100 -4.62 4.29 -7.38
C LEU A 100 -3.81 4.98 -8.47
N MET A 101 -4.28 4.92 -9.69
CA MET A 101 -3.54 5.40 -10.86
C MET A 101 -3.93 6.82 -11.29
N LYS A 102 -4.53 7.56 -10.41
CA LYS A 102 -4.92 8.94 -10.70
C LYS A 102 -3.74 9.84 -11.01
#